data_60b4ea21fa876f212394da66cc3fc53f
#
_entry.id   60b4ea21fa876f212394da66cc3fc53f
#
_cell.length_a   1.000
_cell.length_b   1.000
_cell.length_c   1.000
_cell.angle_alpha   90.00
_cell.angle_beta   90.00
_cell.angle_gamma   90.00
#
_symmetry.space_group_name_H-M   'P 1'
#
loop_
_entity.id
_entity.type
_entity.pdbx_description
1 polymer ?
#
loop_
_entity_poly.entity_id
_entity_poly.type
_entity_poly.pdbx_seq_one_letter_code
_entity_poly.pdbx_strand_id
1 'polypeptide(L)'
;MGATNTHLSRAAWLSGVAGVRGGGVDLLRSLLVCPVCRGGLEWQAQEARCTGCGAVYGIADGIPVLRRTEPAAAGEQKDVQASFFDEADPEFEVTRPHGTPWLYRWLLAEKFRRSLEALPLPAEGLTAATICGGSGMDAEFLVRVGASVISTDISLGAAQRTGERARRFGFDVLPVVADAEALPLRDRSVDLLYVHDGLHHLDSPAAGIREMLRTSRLAISINEPARAGATMLAARVGLSEHYEEAGNFIARVDPEQLAAEVEAAGFEVVRNERYAMVYRHEPGRAALVLSQPGLRHLTRAALGTFNAVAGGVGNKLTLQAVRTDAA
;
A
#
# COMPACT_ATOMS: atom_id res chain seq x y z
N MET A 1 -1.49 -29.57 -6.56
CA MET A 1 -2.90 -29.49 -6.15
C MET A 1 -3.02 -28.19 -5.36
N GLY A 2 -3.47 -27.10 -6.01
CA GLY A 2 -3.51 -25.77 -5.42
C GLY A 2 -4.61 -25.69 -4.35
N ALA A 3 -4.22 -25.43 -3.12
CA ALA A 3 -5.14 -24.95 -2.11
C ALA A 3 -5.54 -23.51 -2.53
N THR A 4 -6.73 -23.38 -3.11
CA THR A 4 -7.35 -22.07 -3.37
C THR A 4 -7.52 -21.38 -2.01
N ASN A 5 -6.88 -20.23 -1.87
CA ASN A 5 -6.90 -19.40 -0.67
C ASN A 5 -8.33 -18.83 -0.48
N THR A 6 -9.22 -19.63 0.14
CA THR A 6 -10.65 -19.35 0.31
C THR A 6 -10.92 -18.18 1.28
N HIS A 7 -9.90 -17.71 2.02
CA HIS A 7 -10.02 -16.64 3.00
C HIS A 7 -10.06 -15.23 2.39
N LEU A 8 -9.64 -15.06 1.13
CA LEU A 8 -9.74 -13.78 0.40
C LEU A 8 -11.12 -13.58 -0.24
N SER A 9 -12.20 -14.03 0.43
CA SER A 9 -13.53 -13.89 -0.15
C SER A 9 -13.90 -12.40 -0.31
N ARG A 10 -14.42 -12.04 -1.49
CA ARG A 10 -15.01 -10.71 -1.75
C ARG A 10 -16.02 -10.28 -0.68
N ALA A 11 -16.61 -11.25 0.02
CA ALA A 11 -17.60 -11.04 1.06
C ALA A 11 -17.00 -10.39 2.32
N ALA A 12 -15.79 -10.74 2.74
CA ALA A 12 -15.18 -10.20 3.95
C ALA A 12 -14.97 -8.69 3.89
N TRP A 13 -14.51 -8.17 2.75
CA TRP A 13 -14.32 -6.73 2.54
C TRP A 13 -15.65 -5.96 2.38
N LEU A 14 -16.64 -6.56 1.73
CA LEU A 14 -17.93 -5.90 1.44
C LEU A 14 -18.95 -6.03 2.57
N SER A 15 -18.80 -6.98 3.49
CA SER A 15 -19.80 -7.32 4.51
C SER A 15 -19.60 -6.65 5.87
N GLY A 16 -18.55 -5.84 6.06
CA GLY A 16 -18.34 -5.11 7.32
C GLY A 16 -18.26 -6.05 8.52
N VAL A 17 -17.40 -7.07 8.48
CA VAL A 17 -17.18 -7.96 9.64
C VAL A 17 -16.66 -7.13 10.80
N ALA A 18 -17.45 -7.03 11.86
CA ALA A 18 -17.13 -6.32 13.07
C ALA A 18 -15.97 -7.01 13.81
N GLY A 19 -14.97 -6.20 14.24
CA GLY A 19 -14.09 -6.56 15.36
C GLY A 19 -13.02 -7.62 15.05
N VAL A 20 -12.22 -7.45 14.00
CA VAL A 20 -10.94 -8.18 13.89
C VAL A 20 -9.91 -7.43 14.72
N ARG A 21 -9.56 -7.97 15.90
CA ARG A 21 -8.42 -7.47 16.67
C ARG A 21 -7.15 -8.03 16.05
N GLY A 22 -6.33 -7.16 15.46
CA GLY A 22 -4.98 -7.48 15.04
C GLY A 22 -4.09 -7.86 16.23
N GLY A 23 -2.96 -8.53 15.98
CA GLY A 23 -1.95 -8.82 17.01
C GLY A 23 -1.52 -7.54 17.71
N GLY A 24 -1.21 -7.65 19.02
CA GLY A 24 -1.01 -6.50 19.88
C GLY A 24 0.02 -5.50 19.33
N VAL A 25 -0.26 -4.21 19.46
CA VAL A 25 0.57 -3.08 19.01
C VAL A 25 2.02 -3.20 19.53
N ASP A 26 2.21 -3.78 20.71
CA ASP A 26 3.56 -3.98 21.31
C ASP A 26 4.40 -4.96 20.47
N LEU A 27 3.81 -6.03 19.93
CA LEU A 27 4.50 -6.93 19.01
C LEU A 27 4.97 -6.16 17.76
N LEU A 28 4.09 -5.38 17.16
CA LEU A 28 4.42 -4.58 15.97
C LEU A 28 5.50 -3.53 16.26
N ARG A 29 5.46 -2.88 17.44
CA ARG A 29 6.52 -1.96 17.87
C ARG A 29 7.87 -2.64 18.00
N SER A 30 7.94 -3.91 18.40
CA SER A 30 9.18 -4.65 18.51
C SER A 30 9.90 -4.88 17.17
N LEU A 31 9.19 -4.76 16.05
CA LEU A 31 9.74 -4.87 14.70
C LEU A 31 10.40 -3.56 14.22
N LEU A 32 10.12 -2.43 14.91
CA LEU A 32 10.66 -1.12 14.56
C LEU A 32 12.11 -0.96 15.02
N VAL A 33 12.90 -0.28 14.18
CA VAL A 33 14.31 0.03 14.43
C VAL A 33 14.62 1.47 14.02
N CYS A 34 15.78 1.94 14.41
CA CYS A 34 16.29 3.23 13.97
C CYS A 34 16.48 3.26 12.44
N PRO A 35 15.88 4.20 11.70
CA PRO A 35 16.04 4.29 10.25
C PRO A 35 17.46 4.69 9.82
N VAL A 36 18.27 5.24 10.73
CA VAL A 36 19.66 5.67 10.44
C VAL A 36 20.64 4.51 10.54
N CYS A 37 20.67 3.79 11.69
CA CYS A 37 21.67 2.76 11.97
C CYS A 37 21.09 1.36 12.18
N ARG A 38 19.75 1.19 12.11
CA ARG A 38 19.02 -0.06 12.38
C ARG A 38 19.19 -0.60 13.80
N GLY A 39 19.72 0.21 14.74
CA GLY A 39 19.79 -0.10 16.17
C GLY A 39 18.40 -0.16 16.80
N GLY A 40 18.30 -0.83 17.95
CA GLY A 40 17.07 -0.89 18.73
C GLY A 40 16.56 0.47 19.18
N LEU A 41 15.27 0.56 19.49
CA LEU A 41 14.63 1.76 20.00
C LEU A 41 14.16 1.55 21.44
N GLU A 42 14.53 2.47 22.32
CA GLU A 42 13.97 2.60 23.67
C GLU A 42 12.81 3.58 23.61
N TRP A 43 11.63 3.13 24.05
CA TRP A 43 10.38 3.86 23.94
C TRP A 43 10.07 4.61 25.24
N GLN A 44 9.75 5.89 25.11
CA GLN A 44 9.21 6.75 26.16
C GLN A 44 7.83 7.28 25.74
N ALA A 45 7.17 8.05 26.59
CA ALA A 45 5.82 8.53 26.32
C ALA A 45 5.75 9.44 25.09
N GLN A 46 6.74 10.27 24.83
CA GLN A 46 6.75 11.27 23.76
C GLN A 46 7.93 11.14 22.79
N GLU A 47 8.84 10.21 23.04
CA GLU A 47 10.01 10.00 22.19
C GLU A 47 10.43 8.54 22.13
N ALA A 48 11.17 8.18 21.08
CA ALA A 48 11.92 6.95 20.96
C ALA A 48 13.39 7.29 20.75
N ARG A 49 14.29 6.65 21.49
CA ARG A 49 15.75 6.87 21.42
C ARG A 49 16.45 5.64 20.88
N CYS A 50 17.31 5.84 19.89
CA CYS A 50 18.13 4.76 19.37
C CYS A 50 19.25 4.39 20.36
N THR A 51 19.35 3.10 20.71
CA THR A 51 20.40 2.57 21.58
C THR A 51 21.76 2.48 20.89
N GLY A 52 21.80 2.49 19.55
CA GLY A 52 23.02 2.38 18.76
C GLY A 52 23.69 3.73 18.46
N CYS A 53 22.95 4.69 17.90
CA CYS A 53 23.50 5.98 17.46
C CYS A 53 23.01 7.18 18.28
N GLY A 54 22.11 6.99 19.25
CA GLY A 54 21.58 8.05 20.10
C GLY A 54 20.55 8.97 19.44
N ALA A 55 20.17 8.72 18.18
CA ALA A 55 19.14 9.51 17.50
C ALA A 55 17.80 9.46 18.27
N VAL A 56 17.12 10.60 18.32
CA VAL A 56 15.83 10.77 19.02
C VAL A 56 14.74 11.06 18.01
N TYR A 57 13.60 10.37 18.17
CA TYR A 57 12.44 10.44 17.32
C TYR A 57 11.22 10.80 18.14
N GLY A 58 10.43 11.79 17.70
CA GLY A 58 9.20 12.20 18.37
C GLY A 58 8.09 11.17 18.26
N ILE A 59 7.14 11.25 19.19
CA ILE A 59 5.86 10.54 19.13
C ILE A 59 4.75 11.61 19.14
N ALA A 60 4.05 11.76 18.01
CA ALA A 60 2.96 12.71 17.85
C ALA A 60 1.60 11.98 17.95
N ASP A 61 0.76 12.35 18.90
CA ASP A 61 -0.55 11.70 19.14
C ASP A 61 -0.47 10.16 19.26
N GLY A 62 0.61 9.65 19.84
CA GLY A 62 0.87 8.22 19.96
C GLY A 62 1.46 7.57 18.70
N ILE A 63 1.67 8.33 17.62
CA ILE A 63 2.24 7.89 16.34
C ILE A 63 3.75 8.12 16.33
N PRO A 64 4.59 7.09 16.20
CA PRO A 64 6.03 7.25 16.06
C PRO A 64 6.40 7.99 14.77
N VAL A 65 7.26 9.01 14.87
CA VAL A 65 7.79 9.76 13.74
C VAL A 65 9.23 9.29 13.49
N LEU A 66 9.38 8.15 12.80
CA LEU A 66 10.66 7.48 12.56
C LEU A 66 11.20 7.83 11.16
N ARG A 67 11.44 9.11 10.93
CA ARG A 67 11.98 9.63 9.68
C ARG A 67 13.41 10.12 9.88
N ARG A 68 14.30 9.91 8.89
CA ARG A 68 15.64 10.51 8.91
C ARG A 68 15.52 12.01 8.83
N THR A 69 16.39 12.72 9.53
CA THR A 69 16.62 14.14 9.27
C THR A 69 17.56 14.22 8.08
N GLU A 70 17.02 14.55 6.92
CA GLU A 70 17.81 14.74 5.70
C GLU A 70 18.50 16.10 5.69
N PRO A 71 19.67 16.25 4.98
CA PRO A 71 20.23 17.57 4.69
C PRO A 71 19.20 18.40 3.91
N ALA A 72 19.12 19.71 4.18
CA ALA A 72 18.07 20.62 3.67
C ALA A 72 17.78 20.49 2.16
N ALA A 73 18.80 20.28 1.32
CA ALA A 73 18.64 20.15 -0.13
C ALA A 73 18.03 18.80 -0.59
N ALA A 74 18.18 17.73 0.20
CA ALA A 74 17.67 16.39 -0.16
C ALA A 74 16.28 16.13 0.43
N GLY A 75 15.87 16.91 1.44
CA GLY A 75 14.57 16.75 2.12
C GLY A 75 13.44 17.54 1.50
N GLU A 76 13.73 18.55 0.67
CA GLU A 76 12.74 19.54 0.21
C GLU A 76 11.56 18.91 -0.56
N GLN A 77 11.81 17.98 -1.47
CA GLN A 77 10.75 17.31 -2.22
C GLN A 77 9.92 16.36 -1.33
N LYS A 78 10.56 15.65 -0.41
CA LYS A 78 9.87 14.77 0.56
C LYS A 78 8.99 15.59 1.52
N ASP A 79 9.43 16.79 1.91
CA ASP A 79 8.65 17.69 2.76
C ASP A 79 7.46 18.30 2.00
N VAL A 80 7.64 18.65 0.73
CA VAL A 80 6.53 19.08 -0.14
C VAL A 80 5.49 18.00 -0.28
N GLN A 81 5.90 16.74 -0.51
CA GLN A 81 4.97 15.61 -0.59
C GLN A 81 4.26 15.35 0.73
N ALA A 82 4.98 15.33 1.84
CA ALA A 82 4.39 15.18 3.16
C ALA A 82 3.31 16.23 3.40
N SER A 83 3.60 17.51 3.11
CA SER A 83 2.67 18.62 3.27
C SER A 83 1.45 18.50 2.36
N PHE A 84 1.62 18.08 1.10
CA PHE A 84 0.51 17.85 0.18
C PHE A 84 -0.47 16.80 0.72
N PHE A 85 0.05 15.68 1.20
CA PHE A 85 -0.80 14.63 1.78
C PHE A 85 -1.33 14.98 3.18
N ASP A 86 -0.72 15.92 3.90
CA ASP A 86 -1.28 16.45 5.15
C ASP A 86 -2.60 17.21 4.92
N GLU A 87 -2.73 17.91 3.79
CA GLU A 87 -3.88 18.76 3.42
C GLU A 87 -5.04 18.03 2.75
N ALA A 88 -4.93 16.73 2.48
CA ALA A 88 -6.00 15.94 1.83
C ALA A 88 -7.32 15.99 2.62
N ASP A 89 -8.49 15.96 1.91
CA ASP A 89 -9.81 15.95 2.54
C ASP A 89 -9.93 14.83 3.57
N PRO A 90 -9.97 15.17 4.88
CA PRO A 90 -9.90 14.17 5.93
C PRO A 90 -11.12 13.25 5.96
N GLU A 91 -12.31 13.77 5.65
CA GLU A 91 -13.54 12.96 5.74
C GLU A 91 -13.61 11.94 4.61
N PHE A 92 -13.34 12.34 3.37
CA PHE A 92 -13.33 11.43 2.22
C PHE A 92 -12.23 10.39 2.37
N GLU A 93 -11.02 10.80 2.72
CA GLU A 93 -9.87 9.91 2.88
C GLU A 93 -10.07 8.89 4.00
N VAL A 94 -10.67 9.26 5.11
CA VAL A 94 -10.97 8.33 6.21
C VAL A 94 -12.11 7.39 5.86
N THR A 95 -13.10 7.82 5.07
CA THR A 95 -14.31 7.02 4.84
C THR A 95 -14.28 6.18 3.59
N ARG A 96 -13.54 6.56 2.54
CA ARG A 96 -13.48 5.75 1.32
C ARG A 96 -12.90 4.36 1.58
N PRO A 97 -13.43 3.29 1.01
CA PRO A 97 -14.55 3.23 0.06
C PRO A 97 -15.93 3.10 0.72
N HIS A 98 -16.01 3.15 2.06
CA HIS A 98 -17.29 3.08 2.78
C HIS A 98 -18.23 4.21 2.35
N GLY A 99 -19.51 3.91 2.19
CA GLY A 99 -20.51 4.90 1.75
C GLY A 99 -20.45 5.28 0.26
N THR A 100 -19.41 4.87 -0.46
CA THR A 100 -19.29 5.17 -1.90
C THR A 100 -20.16 4.26 -2.78
N PRO A 101 -20.40 4.58 -4.08
CA PRO A 101 -21.18 3.75 -4.99
C PRO A 101 -20.62 2.32 -5.10
N TRP A 102 -21.50 1.36 -5.37
CA TRP A 102 -21.13 -0.06 -5.47
C TRP A 102 -19.98 -0.33 -6.45
N LEU A 103 -19.97 0.32 -7.62
CA LEU A 103 -18.91 0.12 -8.62
C LEU A 103 -17.53 0.50 -8.06
N TYR A 104 -17.44 1.64 -7.38
CA TYR A 104 -16.18 2.10 -6.77
C TYR A 104 -15.66 1.09 -5.73
N ARG A 105 -16.53 0.68 -4.80
CA ARG A 105 -16.18 -0.35 -3.80
C ARG A 105 -15.77 -1.67 -4.43
N TRP A 106 -16.47 -2.09 -5.49
CA TRP A 106 -16.16 -3.32 -6.18
C TRP A 106 -14.83 -3.27 -6.93
N LEU A 107 -14.50 -2.14 -7.58
CA LEU A 107 -13.21 -1.95 -8.24
C LEU A 107 -12.05 -2.02 -7.22
N LEU A 108 -12.17 -1.34 -6.08
CA LEU A 108 -11.16 -1.40 -5.02
C LEU A 108 -11.04 -2.82 -4.45
N ALA A 109 -12.14 -3.50 -4.15
CA ALA A 109 -12.12 -4.88 -3.67
C ALA A 109 -11.48 -5.83 -4.69
N GLU A 110 -11.71 -5.64 -6.00
CA GLU A 110 -11.06 -6.42 -7.06
C GLU A 110 -9.56 -6.15 -7.14
N LYS A 111 -9.14 -4.90 -6.97
CA LYS A 111 -7.74 -4.50 -6.91
C LYS A 111 -7.03 -5.17 -5.73
N PHE A 112 -7.58 -5.10 -4.52
CA PHE A 112 -7.03 -5.77 -3.35
C PHE A 112 -6.99 -7.30 -3.51
N ARG A 113 -8.04 -7.92 -4.05
CA ARG A 113 -8.04 -9.35 -4.31
C ARG A 113 -6.88 -9.74 -5.24
N ARG A 114 -6.71 -9.02 -6.35
CA ARG A 114 -5.62 -9.26 -7.31
C ARG A 114 -4.25 -9.15 -6.66
N SER A 115 -4.08 -8.20 -5.74
CA SER A 115 -2.80 -7.95 -5.09
C SER A 115 -2.34 -9.03 -4.12
N LEU A 116 -3.19 -9.99 -3.74
CA LEU A 116 -2.83 -11.03 -2.78
C LEU A 116 -3.09 -12.47 -3.26
N GLU A 117 -3.88 -12.67 -4.32
CA GLU A 117 -4.45 -14.00 -4.61
C GLU A 117 -3.44 -15.07 -5.01
N ALA A 118 -2.25 -14.72 -5.52
CA ALA A 118 -1.20 -15.67 -5.88
C ALA A 118 -0.21 -15.94 -4.73
N LEU A 119 -0.28 -15.17 -3.63
CA LEU A 119 0.63 -15.34 -2.52
C LEU A 119 0.19 -16.49 -1.60
N PRO A 120 1.09 -17.42 -1.25
CA PRO A 120 0.81 -18.51 -0.31
C PRO A 120 0.91 -18.02 1.15
N LEU A 121 0.08 -17.04 1.52
CA LEU A 121 0.12 -16.43 2.84
C LEU A 121 -0.56 -17.32 3.89
N PRO A 122 -0.06 -17.34 5.14
CA PRO A 122 -0.73 -18.04 6.23
C PRO A 122 -2.10 -17.41 6.51
N ALA A 123 -3.05 -18.23 6.93
CA ALA A 123 -4.41 -17.77 7.26
C ALA A 123 -4.48 -16.97 8.56
N GLU A 124 -3.54 -17.20 9.47
CA GLU A 124 -3.48 -16.59 10.80
C GLU A 124 -2.05 -16.16 11.15
N GLY A 125 -1.94 -15.16 12.01
CA GLY A 125 -0.65 -14.68 12.53
C GLY A 125 0.22 -13.93 11.53
N LEU A 126 -0.32 -13.55 10.36
CA LEU A 126 0.38 -12.78 9.34
C LEU A 126 0.71 -11.39 9.87
N THR A 127 1.99 -10.99 9.80
CA THR A 127 2.40 -9.60 9.97
C THR A 127 2.54 -8.92 8.60
N ALA A 128 1.99 -7.73 8.44
CA ALA A 128 2.10 -6.99 7.19
C ALA A 128 2.52 -5.53 7.45
N ALA A 129 3.18 -4.92 6.47
CA ALA A 129 3.38 -3.49 6.46
C ALA A 129 2.94 -2.88 5.13
N THR A 130 2.16 -1.80 5.19
CA THR A 130 1.86 -0.97 4.02
C THR A 130 2.90 0.13 3.90
N ILE A 131 3.38 0.34 2.68
CA ILE A 131 4.33 1.38 2.32
C ILE A 131 3.58 2.46 1.55
N CYS A 132 3.78 3.74 1.88
CA CYS A 132 2.97 4.83 1.34
C CYS A 132 1.47 4.55 1.58
N GLY A 133 1.13 4.19 2.83
CA GLY A 133 -0.17 3.65 3.20
C GLY A 133 -1.31 4.67 3.19
N GLY A 134 -1.01 5.96 3.00
CA GLY A 134 -1.98 7.03 2.97
C GLY A 134 -2.86 7.05 4.21
N SER A 135 -4.16 7.14 4.01
CA SER A 135 -5.14 7.17 5.11
C SER A 135 -5.61 5.78 5.58
N GLY A 136 -4.80 4.73 5.36
CA GLY A 136 -4.98 3.41 5.95
C GLY A 136 -6.04 2.53 5.28
N MET A 137 -6.47 2.81 4.05
CA MET A 137 -7.42 1.94 3.34
C MET A 137 -6.83 0.54 3.08
N ASP A 138 -5.57 0.48 2.66
CA ASP A 138 -4.86 -0.78 2.43
C ASP A 138 -4.61 -1.54 3.74
N ALA A 139 -4.28 -0.80 4.82
CA ALA A 139 -4.11 -1.38 6.15
C ALA A 139 -5.42 -2.01 6.65
N GLU A 140 -6.56 -1.32 6.51
CA GLU A 140 -7.87 -1.89 6.83
C GLU A 140 -8.14 -3.18 6.07
N PHE A 141 -7.85 -3.19 4.77
CA PHE A 141 -8.02 -4.39 3.95
C PHE A 141 -7.18 -5.57 4.46
N LEU A 142 -5.89 -5.35 4.76
CA LEU A 142 -5.00 -6.38 5.27
C LEU A 142 -5.43 -6.88 6.66
N VAL A 143 -5.87 -5.99 7.54
CA VAL A 143 -6.44 -6.41 8.85
C VAL A 143 -7.69 -7.27 8.67
N ARG A 144 -8.58 -6.91 7.74
CA ARG A 144 -9.82 -7.68 7.49
C ARG A 144 -9.57 -9.06 6.89
N VAL A 145 -8.40 -9.30 6.31
CA VAL A 145 -7.97 -10.65 5.88
C VAL A 145 -7.10 -11.36 6.91
N GLY A 146 -7.00 -10.82 8.14
CA GLY A 146 -6.39 -11.49 9.29
C GLY A 146 -4.95 -11.08 9.60
N ALA A 147 -4.40 -10.05 8.97
CA ALA A 147 -3.05 -9.58 9.26
C ALA A 147 -2.99 -8.62 10.47
N SER A 148 -1.88 -8.64 11.18
CA SER A 148 -1.45 -7.56 12.08
C SER A 148 -0.64 -6.55 11.27
N VAL A 149 -1.04 -5.27 11.24
CA VAL A 149 -0.55 -4.31 10.24
C VAL A 149 0.19 -3.13 10.86
N ILE A 150 1.37 -2.84 10.31
CA ILE A 150 2.07 -1.55 10.43
C ILE A 150 1.74 -0.75 9.16
N SER A 151 1.20 0.46 9.31
CA SER A 151 0.96 1.36 8.17
C SER A 151 1.98 2.48 8.17
N THR A 152 2.85 2.53 7.15
CA THR A 152 3.87 3.57 7.04
C THR A 152 3.53 4.58 5.97
N ASP A 153 3.70 5.86 6.29
CA ASP A 153 3.58 6.98 5.35
C ASP A 153 4.55 8.09 5.74
N ILE A 154 4.93 8.94 4.79
CA ILE A 154 5.80 10.08 5.06
C ILE A 154 5.06 11.24 5.72
N SER A 155 3.74 11.34 5.53
CA SER A 155 2.82 12.35 6.04
C SER A 155 2.31 12.00 7.44
N LEU A 156 2.43 12.94 8.38
CA LEU A 156 1.83 12.80 9.70
C LEU A 156 0.29 12.83 9.61
N GLY A 157 -0.28 13.69 8.77
CA GLY A 157 -1.72 13.76 8.55
C GLY A 157 -2.28 12.46 7.99
N ALA A 158 -1.60 11.80 7.06
CA ALA A 158 -1.98 10.47 6.56
C ALA A 158 -1.95 9.42 7.68
N ALA A 159 -0.91 9.40 8.50
CA ALA A 159 -0.81 8.49 9.65
C ALA A 159 -1.91 8.75 10.71
N GLN A 160 -2.25 10.02 10.98
CA GLN A 160 -3.36 10.40 11.87
C GLN A 160 -4.71 9.93 11.30
N ARG A 161 -4.97 10.11 9.98
CA ARG A 161 -6.18 9.60 9.32
C ARG A 161 -6.25 8.08 9.34
N THR A 162 -5.11 7.38 9.27
CA THR A 162 -5.06 5.91 9.49
C THR A 162 -5.55 5.54 10.89
N GLY A 163 -5.10 6.25 11.92
CA GLY A 163 -5.58 6.05 13.29
C GLY A 163 -7.07 6.38 13.46
N GLU A 164 -7.55 7.45 12.82
CA GLU A 164 -8.97 7.80 12.80
C GLU A 164 -9.82 6.72 12.12
N ARG A 165 -9.41 6.25 10.94
CA ARG A 165 -10.05 5.15 10.23
C ARG A 165 -10.14 3.91 11.11
N ALA A 166 -9.05 3.53 11.78
CA ALA A 166 -9.01 2.37 12.67
C ALA A 166 -10.04 2.47 13.82
N ARG A 167 -10.11 3.63 14.48
CA ARG A 167 -11.11 3.91 15.51
C ARG A 167 -12.53 3.87 14.95
N ARG A 168 -12.78 4.48 13.80
CA ARG A 168 -14.11 4.61 13.17
C ARG A 168 -14.67 3.29 12.69
N PHE A 169 -13.81 2.41 12.15
CA PHE A 169 -14.20 1.12 11.57
C PHE A 169 -13.85 -0.09 12.43
N GLY A 170 -13.32 0.13 13.63
CA GLY A 170 -13.16 -0.89 14.68
C GLY A 170 -12.09 -1.95 14.36
N PHE A 171 -10.89 -1.53 13.98
CA PHE A 171 -9.75 -2.43 13.78
C PHE A 171 -8.47 -1.88 14.40
N ASP A 172 -7.47 -2.75 14.63
CA ASP A 172 -6.18 -2.36 15.18
C ASP A 172 -5.14 -2.24 14.06
N VAL A 173 -4.33 -1.17 14.12
CA VAL A 173 -3.21 -0.89 13.22
C VAL A 173 -2.16 -0.08 13.97
N LEU A 174 -0.89 -0.22 13.61
CA LEU A 174 0.18 0.66 14.09
C LEU A 174 0.54 1.65 12.97
N PRO A 175 0.05 2.91 13.01
CA PRO A 175 0.50 3.94 12.09
C PRO A 175 1.90 4.42 12.50
N VAL A 176 2.77 4.65 11.51
CA VAL A 176 4.16 5.13 11.71
C VAL A 176 4.48 6.14 10.61
N VAL A 177 4.99 7.30 11.00
CA VAL A 177 5.57 8.23 10.01
C VAL A 177 6.96 7.75 9.65
N ALA A 178 7.17 7.40 8.38
CA ALA A 178 8.40 6.82 7.91
C ALA A 178 8.67 7.17 6.43
N ASP A 179 9.95 7.21 6.07
CA ASP A 179 10.38 7.29 4.69
C ASP A 179 10.46 5.87 4.09
N ALA A 180 9.75 5.64 3.00
CA ALA A 180 9.74 4.36 2.30
C ALA A 180 11.12 3.97 1.74
N GLU A 181 12.00 4.94 1.52
CA GLU A 181 13.38 4.72 1.07
C GLU A 181 14.35 4.37 2.23
N ALA A 182 13.86 4.41 3.48
CA ALA A 182 14.62 4.09 4.68
C ALA A 182 13.68 3.55 5.79
N LEU A 183 13.04 2.42 5.52
CA LEU A 183 12.02 1.85 6.41
C LEU A 183 12.59 1.55 7.79
N PRO A 184 11.92 2.01 8.86
CA PRO A 184 12.32 1.72 10.24
C PRO A 184 11.90 0.30 10.67
N LEU A 185 12.15 -0.68 9.83
CA LEU A 185 11.80 -2.08 10.06
C LEU A 185 13.07 -2.95 10.04
N ARG A 186 13.13 -3.93 10.92
CA ARG A 186 14.23 -4.91 10.94
C ARG A 186 14.27 -5.70 9.64
N ASP A 187 15.45 -6.20 9.28
CA ASP A 187 15.62 -7.10 8.17
C ASP A 187 14.78 -8.36 8.38
N ARG A 188 14.08 -8.81 7.34
CA ARG A 188 13.29 -10.05 7.34
C ARG A 188 12.35 -10.21 8.55
N SER A 189 11.69 -9.13 8.96
CA SER A 189 10.87 -9.11 10.18
C SER A 189 9.36 -9.07 9.93
N VAL A 190 8.93 -8.66 8.75
CA VAL A 190 7.53 -8.54 8.38
C VAL A 190 7.20 -9.54 7.28
N ASP A 191 6.13 -10.31 7.44
CA ASP A 191 5.79 -11.40 6.50
C ASP A 191 5.44 -10.88 5.11
N LEU A 192 4.65 -9.81 5.04
CA LEU A 192 4.19 -9.21 3.80
C LEU A 192 4.49 -7.71 3.76
N LEU A 193 5.29 -7.27 2.80
CA LEU A 193 5.39 -5.87 2.43
C LEU A 193 4.43 -5.59 1.27
N TYR A 194 3.62 -4.58 1.43
CA TYR A 194 2.55 -4.22 0.51
C TYR A 194 2.64 -2.74 0.11
N VAL A 195 2.58 -2.46 -1.17
CA VAL A 195 2.46 -1.09 -1.69
C VAL A 195 1.42 -1.02 -2.80
N HIS A 196 0.72 0.12 -2.84
CA HIS A 196 -0.32 0.37 -3.79
C HIS A 196 -0.35 1.84 -4.20
N ASP A 197 -0.03 2.10 -5.47
CA ASP A 197 0.05 3.44 -6.05
C ASP A 197 0.90 4.39 -5.19
N GLY A 198 2.07 3.94 -4.71
CA GLY A 198 2.91 4.68 -3.80
C GLY A 198 4.37 4.83 -4.25
N LEU A 199 4.95 3.85 -4.95
CA LEU A 199 6.37 3.89 -5.33
C LEU A 199 6.69 5.02 -6.31
N HIS A 200 5.74 5.40 -7.15
CA HIS A 200 5.93 6.48 -8.13
C HIS A 200 5.99 7.89 -7.49
N HIS A 201 5.66 8.01 -6.20
CA HIS A 201 5.84 9.23 -5.42
C HIS A 201 7.25 9.37 -4.82
N LEU A 202 8.05 8.30 -4.79
CA LEU A 202 9.37 8.31 -4.19
C LEU A 202 10.39 9.03 -5.07
N ASP A 203 11.38 9.66 -4.46
CA ASP A 203 12.54 10.22 -5.15
C ASP A 203 13.34 9.09 -5.83
N SER A 204 13.44 7.94 -5.14
CA SER A 204 14.06 6.73 -5.64
C SER A 204 13.16 5.51 -5.45
N PRO A 205 12.24 5.20 -6.40
CA PRO A 205 11.42 3.98 -6.35
C PRO A 205 12.26 2.71 -6.11
N ALA A 206 13.44 2.62 -6.72
CA ALA A 206 14.37 1.51 -6.51
C ALA A 206 14.87 1.40 -5.06
N ALA A 207 15.04 2.53 -4.34
CA ALA A 207 15.38 2.48 -2.91
C ALA A 207 14.21 1.93 -2.09
N GLY A 208 12.97 2.35 -2.37
CA GLY A 208 11.77 1.82 -1.73
C GLY A 208 11.61 0.31 -1.96
N ILE A 209 11.80 -0.15 -3.20
CA ILE A 209 11.77 -1.58 -3.54
C ILE A 209 12.85 -2.35 -2.75
N ARG A 210 14.08 -1.86 -2.68
CA ARG A 210 15.15 -2.49 -1.90
C ARG A 210 14.79 -2.59 -0.40
N GLU A 211 14.17 -1.57 0.17
CA GLU A 211 13.71 -1.60 1.56
C GLU A 211 12.56 -2.60 1.77
N MET A 212 11.61 -2.70 0.84
CA MET A 212 10.59 -3.75 0.87
C MET A 212 11.23 -5.15 0.85
N LEU A 213 12.16 -5.40 -0.07
CA LEU A 213 12.86 -6.68 -0.20
C LEU A 213 13.70 -7.00 1.04
N ARG A 214 14.37 -6.00 1.64
CA ARG A 214 15.16 -6.17 2.87
C ARG A 214 14.30 -6.56 4.06
N THR A 215 13.17 -5.89 4.23
CA THR A 215 12.33 -6.03 5.44
C THR A 215 11.34 -7.19 5.36
N SER A 216 11.04 -7.66 4.14
CA SER A 216 10.14 -8.79 3.92
C SER A 216 10.75 -10.12 4.38
N ARG A 217 10.00 -10.89 5.15
CA ARG A 217 10.34 -12.26 5.57
C ARG A 217 9.82 -13.31 4.59
N LEU A 218 8.58 -13.16 4.09
CA LEU A 218 7.94 -14.16 3.25
C LEU A 218 7.62 -13.63 1.84
N ALA A 219 6.97 -12.49 1.73
CA ALA A 219 6.39 -12.05 0.46
C ALA A 219 6.34 -10.54 0.29
N ILE A 220 6.29 -10.11 -0.96
CA ILE A 220 5.98 -8.73 -1.33
C ILE A 220 4.80 -8.69 -2.31
N SER A 221 4.05 -7.59 -2.27
CA SER A 221 3.01 -7.25 -3.25
C SER A 221 3.16 -5.80 -3.67
N ILE A 222 3.43 -5.58 -4.95
CA ILE A 222 3.62 -4.26 -5.55
C ILE A 222 2.50 -4.04 -6.57
N ASN A 223 1.74 -2.94 -6.38
CA ASN A 223 0.61 -2.58 -7.24
C ASN A 223 0.78 -1.14 -7.67
N GLU A 224 1.13 -0.92 -8.94
CA GLU A 224 1.54 0.39 -9.44
C GLU A 224 0.94 0.71 -10.81
N PRO A 225 0.95 1.98 -11.23
CA PRO A 225 0.70 2.35 -12.61
C PRO A 225 1.75 1.69 -13.53
N ALA A 226 1.28 0.92 -14.53
CA ALA A 226 2.16 0.26 -15.50
C ALA A 226 2.48 1.18 -16.68
N ARG A 227 3.68 1.04 -17.24
CA ARG A 227 4.03 1.65 -18.52
C ARG A 227 3.21 0.98 -19.64
N ALA A 228 2.16 1.64 -20.11
CA ALA A 228 1.28 1.14 -21.16
C ALA A 228 1.32 2.05 -22.38
N GLY A 229 1.44 1.48 -23.57
CA GLY A 229 1.53 2.23 -24.84
C GLY A 229 0.28 3.10 -25.07
N ALA A 230 -0.91 2.58 -24.77
CA ALA A 230 -2.17 3.33 -24.87
C ALA A 230 -2.21 4.55 -23.92
N THR A 231 -1.72 4.41 -22.69
CA THR A 231 -1.64 5.51 -21.73
C THR A 231 -0.58 6.54 -22.16
N MET A 232 0.53 6.09 -22.72
CA MET A 232 1.56 7.00 -23.28
C MET A 232 1.03 7.78 -24.48
N LEU A 233 0.24 7.13 -25.35
CA LEU A 233 -0.40 7.80 -26.47
C LEU A 233 -1.47 8.80 -25.97
N ALA A 234 -2.30 8.40 -25.03
CA ALA A 234 -3.31 9.24 -24.41
C ALA A 234 -2.67 10.50 -23.75
N ALA A 235 -1.54 10.32 -23.09
CA ALA A 235 -0.80 11.43 -22.50
C ALA A 235 -0.22 12.40 -23.57
N ARG A 236 0.27 11.88 -24.71
CA ARG A 236 0.76 12.71 -25.83
C ARG A 236 -0.34 13.56 -26.46
N VAL A 237 -1.58 13.12 -26.42
CA VAL A 237 -2.71 13.88 -26.96
C VAL A 237 -3.53 14.62 -25.88
N GLY A 238 -2.99 14.72 -24.66
CA GLY A 238 -3.62 15.48 -23.57
C GLY A 238 -4.84 14.80 -22.92
N LEU A 239 -5.03 13.49 -23.14
CA LEU A 239 -6.14 12.71 -22.56
C LEU A 239 -5.74 11.97 -21.27
N SER A 240 -4.48 12.05 -20.86
CA SER A 240 -3.95 11.49 -19.61
C SER A 240 -2.87 12.41 -19.06
N GLU A 241 -2.75 12.49 -17.76
CA GLU A 241 -1.76 13.33 -17.09
C GLU A 241 -0.40 12.63 -17.04
N HIS A 242 0.68 13.40 -17.17
CA HIS A 242 2.06 12.98 -16.96
C HIS A 242 2.55 13.29 -15.56
N TYR A 243 1.94 14.28 -14.91
CA TYR A 243 2.22 14.71 -13.55
C TYR A 243 0.96 14.61 -12.73
N GLU A 244 1.10 14.24 -11.46
CA GLU A 244 0.02 14.29 -10.50
C GLU A 244 -0.15 15.69 -9.92
N GLU A 245 -1.27 15.96 -9.25
CA GLU A 245 -1.51 17.22 -8.55
C GLU A 245 -0.44 17.50 -7.48
N ALA A 246 0.18 16.44 -6.92
CA ALA A 246 1.32 16.53 -6.00
C ALA A 246 2.64 16.96 -6.68
N GLY A 247 2.64 17.23 -7.98
CA GLY A 247 3.81 17.71 -8.74
C GLY A 247 4.80 16.61 -9.16
N ASN A 248 4.51 15.35 -8.90
CA ASN A 248 5.38 14.22 -9.28
C ASN A 248 5.19 13.84 -10.74
N PHE A 249 6.29 13.46 -11.39
CA PHE A 249 6.22 12.68 -12.62
C PHE A 249 5.72 11.26 -12.29
N ILE A 250 4.64 10.83 -12.94
CA ILE A 250 4.14 9.47 -12.78
C ILE A 250 5.15 8.49 -13.38
N ALA A 251 6.09 8.03 -12.56
CA ALA A 251 7.08 7.04 -12.92
C ALA A 251 6.39 5.68 -13.11
N ARG A 252 5.95 5.41 -14.33
CA ARG A 252 5.28 4.15 -14.65
C ARG A 252 6.29 3.01 -14.65
N VAL A 253 6.04 2.02 -13.83
CA VAL A 253 6.92 0.88 -13.64
C VAL A 253 6.95 0.00 -14.90
N ASP A 254 8.14 -0.44 -15.28
CA ASP A 254 8.33 -1.48 -16.27
C ASP A 254 8.24 -2.86 -15.60
N PRO A 255 7.25 -3.70 -15.96
CA PRO A 255 7.02 -4.97 -15.27
C PRO A 255 8.17 -5.96 -15.37
N GLU A 256 8.89 -5.98 -16.51
CA GLU A 256 9.99 -6.92 -16.75
C GLU A 256 11.22 -6.53 -15.94
N GLN A 257 11.53 -5.22 -15.92
CA GLN A 257 12.63 -4.70 -15.11
C GLN A 257 12.38 -4.92 -13.62
N LEU A 258 11.14 -4.64 -13.13
CA LEU A 258 10.79 -4.86 -11.74
C LEU A 258 10.91 -6.34 -11.35
N ALA A 259 10.43 -7.25 -12.20
CA ALA A 259 10.53 -8.68 -11.94
C ALA A 259 12.00 -9.12 -11.83
N ALA A 260 12.86 -8.67 -12.75
CA ALA A 260 14.29 -8.99 -12.72
C ALA A 260 14.99 -8.46 -11.45
N GLU A 261 14.66 -7.26 -10.98
CA GLU A 261 15.20 -6.70 -9.73
C GLU A 261 14.78 -7.53 -8.51
N VAL A 262 13.51 -7.96 -8.47
CA VAL A 262 12.94 -8.77 -7.38
C VAL A 262 13.57 -10.17 -7.37
N GLU A 263 13.72 -10.82 -8.54
CA GLU A 263 14.36 -12.13 -8.66
C GLU A 263 15.84 -12.09 -8.29
N ALA A 264 16.57 -11.05 -8.71
CA ALA A 264 17.96 -10.85 -8.34
C ALA A 264 18.18 -10.69 -6.83
N ALA A 265 17.13 -10.27 -6.08
CA ALA A 265 17.15 -10.16 -4.64
C ALA A 265 16.74 -11.46 -3.88
N GLY A 266 16.58 -12.58 -4.59
CA GLY A 266 16.26 -13.88 -3.99
C GLY A 266 14.78 -14.12 -3.73
N PHE A 267 13.92 -13.55 -4.56
CA PHE A 267 12.50 -13.83 -4.55
C PHE A 267 12.08 -14.57 -5.84
N GLU A 268 11.09 -15.41 -5.74
CA GLU A 268 10.39 -16.01 -6.88
C GLU A 268 9.17 -15.15 -7.21
N VAL A 269 9.09 -14.65 -8.43
CA VAL A 269 7.92 -13.91 -8.92
C VAL A 269 6.81 -14.90 -9.26
N VAL A 270 5.79 -14.97 -8.40
CA VAL A 270 4.63 -15.87 -8.58
C VAL A 270 3.52 -15.24 -9.41
N ARG A 271 3.54 -13.91 -9.56
CA ARG A 271 2.64 -13.16 -10.43
C ARG A 271 3.30 -11.87 -10.92
N ASN A 272 3.21 -11.63 -12.21
CA ASN A 272 3.56 -10.35 -12.84
C ASN A 272 2.52 -10.08 -13.92
N GLU A 273 1.44 -9.37 -13.56
CA GLU A 273 0.26 -9.23 -14.41
C GLU A 273 -0.12 -7.77 -14.59
N ARG A 274 -0.39 -7.40 -15.83
CA ARG A 274 -1.08 -6.14 -16.14
C ARG A 274 -2.58 -6.35 -16.17
N TYR A 275 -3.30 -5.31 -15.83
CA TYR A 275 -4.75 -5.26 -15.98
C TYR A 275 -5.21 -3.84 -16.25
N ALA A 276 -6.39 -3.71 -16.86
CA ALA A 276 -6.99 -2.43 -17.11
C ALA A 276 -7.96 -2.08 -15.98
N MET A 277 -7.72 -0.95 -15.33
CA MET A 277 -8.63 -0.40 -14.32
C MET A 277 -8.60 1.12 -14.37
N VAL A 278 -9.76 1.71 -14.58
CA VAL A 278 -9.93 3.16 -14.60
C VAL A 278 -11.00 3.52 -13.58
N TYR A 279 -10.63 4.31 -12.59
CA TYR A 279 -11.55 4.96 -11.67
C TYR A 279 -10.99 6.34 -11.30
N ARG A 280 -11.87 7.25 -10.98
CA ARG A 280 -11.47 8.56 -10.46
C ARG A 280 -11.29 8.44 -8.95
N HIS A 281 -10.42 9.27 -8.38
CA HIS A 281 -10.21 9.34 -6.93
C HIS A 281 -11.57 9.51 -6.22
N GLU A 282 -12.36 10.47 -6.64
CA GLU A 282 -13.75 10.62 -6.23
C GLU A 282 -14.71 10.00 -7.27
N PRO A 283 -15.68 9.17 -6.84
CA PRO A 283 -16.60 8.52 -7.76
C PRO A 283 -17.56 9.53 -8.41
N GLY A 284 -17.47 9.66 -9.73
CA GLY A 284 -18.33 10.54 -10.51
C GLY A 284 -19.70 9.93 -10.84
N ARG A 285 -20.53 10.69 -11.59
CA ARG A 285 -21.92 10.31 -11.99
C ARG A 285 -22.00 8.96 -12.70
N ALA A 286 -21.02 8.62 -13.54
CA ALA A 286 -20.97 7.32 -14.22
C ALA A 286 -20.89 6.15 -13.21
N ALA A 287 -20.14 6.29 -12.13
CA ALA A 287 -20.06 5.28 -11.09
C ALA A 287 -21.42 5.06 -10.39
N LEU A 288 -22.21 6.12 -10.20
CA LEU A 288 -23.57 6.05 -9.64
C LEU A 288 -24.51 5.28 -10.57
N VAL A 289 -24.53 5.60 -11.87
CA VAL A 289 -25.37 4.94 -12.87
C VAL A 289 -25.04 3.44 -12.96
N LEU A 290 -23.76 3.11 -13.13
CA LEU A 290 -23.30 1.72 -13.25
C LEU A 290 -23.43 0.92 -11.94
N SER A 291 -23.68 1.59 -10.82
CA SER A 291 -23.95 0.98 -9.52
C SER A 291 -25.38 0.54 -9.31
N GLN A 292 -26.31 0.89 -10.23
CA GLN A 292 -27.71 0.49 -10.12
C GLN A 292 -27.84 -1.05 -10.08
N PRO A 293 -28.69 -1.62 -9.21
CA PRO A 293 -28.79 -3.07 -9.02
C PRO A 293 -28.94 -3.86 -10.32
N GLY A 294 -29.78 -3.39 -11.26
CA GLY A 294 -30.02 -4.03 -12.55
C GLY A 294 -28.82 -4.01 -13.51
N LEU A 295 -27.84 -3.10 -13.32
CA LEU A 295 -26.66 -2.98 -14.19
C LEU A 295 -25.42 -3.69 -13.65
N ARG A 296 -25.39 -4.07 -12.37
CA ARG A 296 -24.19 -4.61 -11.72
C ARG A 296 -23.62 -5.86 -12.40
N HIS A 297 -24.48 -6.78 -12.80
CA HIS A 297 -24.05 -8.01 -13.49
C HIS A 297 -23.45 -7.70 -14.86
N LEU A 298 -24.09 -6.83 -15.63
CA LEU A 298 -23.61 -6.38 -16.94
C LEU A 298 -22.28 -5.63 -16.81
N THR A 299 -22.16 -4.73 -15.84
CA THR A 299 -20.93 -4.00 -15.55
C THR A 299 -19.78 -4.94 -15.20
N ARG A 300 -20.01 -5.94 -14.35
CA ARG A 300 -19.00 -6.96 -14.03
C ARG A 300 -18.57 -7.76 -15.25
N ALA A 301 -19.55 -8.24 -16.03
CA ALA A 301 -19.28 -9.01 -17.23
C ALA A 301 -18.46 -8.19 -18.24
N ALA A 302 -18.87 -6.95 -18.51
CA ALA A 302 -18.17 -6.05 -19.43
C ALA A 302 -16.72 -5.77 -19.01
N LEU A 303 -16.50 -5.43 -17.74
CA LEU A 303 -15.16 -5.19 -17.21
C LEU A 303 -14.31 -6.47 -17.16
N GLY A 304 -14.91 -7.61 -16.86
CA GLY A 304 -14.25 -8.93 -16.92
C GLY A 304 -13.82 -9.29 -18.34
N THR A 305 -14.70 -9.15 -19.32
CA THR A 305 -14.40 -9.39 -20.73
C THR A 305 -13.34 -8.42 -21.24
N PHE A 306 -13.45 -7.14 -20.89
CA PHE A 306 -12.45 -6.13 -21.26
C PHE A 306 -11.06 -6.52 -20.73
N ASN A 307 -10.94 -6.93 -19.46
CA ASN A 307 -9.67 -7.37 -18.90
C ASN A 307 -9.18 -8.69 -19.50
N ALA A 308 -10.06 -9.62 -19.86
CA ALA A 308 -9.67 -10.86 -20.51
C ALA A 308 -9.06 -10.61 -21.91
N VAL A 309 -9.56 -9.58 -22.63
CA VAL A 309 -9.09 -9.25 -24.00
C VAL A 309 -7.93 -8.26 -24.00
N ALA A 310 -7.98 -7.24 -23.17
CA ALA A 310 -7.07 -6.08 -23.19
C ALA A 310 -6.24 -5.93 -21.90
N GLY A 311 -6.39 -6.81 -20.93
CA GLY A 311 -5.69 -6.71 -19.64
C GLY A 311 -4.18 -6.67 -19.79
N GLY A 312 -3.61 -7.48 -20.67
CA GLY A 312 -2.15 -7.56 -20.90
C GLY A 312 -1.50 -6.25 -21.38
N VAL A 313 -2.28 -5.30 -21.89
CA VAL A 313 -1.83 -3.93 -22.24
C VAL A 313 -2.38 -2.89 -21.27
N GLY A 314 -2.91 -3.32 -20.12
CA GLY A 314 -3.54 -2.48 -19.12
C GLY A 314 -2.60 -1.48 -18.46
N ASN A 315 -3.21 -0.51 -17.79
CA ASN A 315 -2.54 0.64 -17.15
C ASN A 315 -2.14 0.40 -15.69
N LYS A 316 -2.48 -0.76 -15.14
CA LYS A 316 -2.11 -1.17 -13.78
C LYS A 316 -1.27 -2.44 -13.82
N LEU A 317 -0.35 -2.55 -12.88
CA LEU A 317 0.51 -3.70 -12.64
C LEU A 317 0.22 -4.28 -11.25
N THR A 318 0.20 -5.59 -11.15
CA THR A 318 0.36 -6.32 -9.89
C THR A 318 1.55 -7.26 -10.03
N LEU A 319 2.57 -7.08 -9.19
CA LEU A 319 3.65 -8.02 -9.01
C LEU A 319 3.56 -8.62 -7.62
N GLN A 320 3.61 -9.95 -7.54
CA GLN A 320 3.65 -10.71 -6.29
C GLN A 320 4.84 -11.64 -6.32
N ALA A 321 5.62 -11.64 -5.24
CA ALA A 321 6.79 -12.49 -5.14
C ALA A 321 6.97 -13.06 -3.75
N VAL A 322 7.55 -14.23 -3.66
CA VAL A 322 7.81 -15.00 -2.44
C VAL A 322 9.31 -15.13 -2.26
N ARG A 323 9.80 -15.01 -1.04
CA ARG A 323 11.22 -15.21 -0.77
C ARG A 323 11.58 -16.70 -0.93
N THR A 324 12.65 -16.98 -1.67
CA THR A 324 13.05 -18.36 -2.00
C THR A 324 13.72 -19.10 -0.83
N ASP A 325 14.30 -18.37 0.12
CA ASP A 325 14.97 -18.90 1.31
C ASP A 325 14.18 -18.66 2.61
N ALA A 326 12.87 -18.49 2.51
CA ALA A 326 11.95 -18.41 3.65
C ALA A 326 11.75 -19.83 4.21
N ALA A 327 12.58 -20.23 5.17
CA ALA A 327 12.45 -21.48 5.93
C ALA A 327 11.95 -21.19 7.35
#